data_2c65d7d2a4e1650a911e45614375c70d
#
_entry.id   2c65d7d2a4e1650a911e45614375c70d
#
_cell.length_a   1.000
_cell.length_b   1.000
_cell.length_c   1.000
_cell.angle_alpha   90.00
_cell.angle_beta   90.00
_cell.angle_gamma   90.00
#
_symmetry.space_group_name_H-M   'P 1'
#
loop_
_entity.id
_entity.type
_entity.pdbx_description
1 polymer ?
#
loop_
_entity_poly.entity_id
_entity_poly.type
_entity_poly.pdbx_seq_one_letter_code
_entity_poly.pdbx_strand_id
1 'polypeptide(L)'
;MPDPILYHDADHTVVLIDVPTSIERAQQSNLILASVPPTKEPYPSTEPRGNKREVALSRIPAHDQTYHSSVQCLIREALTKIAYSRVTPVDGQGGSWYRPRHYMIGGATSTDLVTLTARALQDGFLTPVSDAGGDGSSVLTSPVPVILSSTELRTDFPSPRAVQNVVVRNPRPDTSLIFLHGVGAFWVPPHATFIQSTIESGWEAFASGSRVLALRTPNFQLFDLIMMDPPWSNRSARRSRHYNTAESQKTDPFDAAVQIARNHLTSHGIVAVWITNRAAIRKTVLDTFRALDFQLYQEWVWVKITAEGDPVVQLDGIWRRPYEICLLFQNRNCQGQCSDNKSESVVRRVLAAVPDLHSRKPNLKCLLEQHLPIPPHYEALELFARSLTAGWWSWGDEVLKFQHESQWASPDLIQNNT
;
A
#
# COMPACT_ATOMS: atom_id res chain seq x y z
N MET A 1 16.74 -4.62 -13.07
CA MET A 1 15.49 -5.27 -12.64
C MET A 1 14.50 -5.26 -13.80
N PRO A 2 13.66 -6.30 -13.96
CA PRO A 2 12.68 -6.36 -15.03
C PRO A 2 11.60 -5.28 -14.85
N ASP A 3 10.95 -4.89 -15.96
CA ASP A 3 9.83 -3.96 -15.92
C ASP A 3 8.59 -4.65 -15.33
N PRO A 4 7.93 -4.13 -14.30
CA PRO A 4 6.70 -4.69 -13.76
C PRO A 4 5.51 -4.55 -14.71
N ILE A 5 5.56 -3.64 -15.66
CA ILE A 5 4.49 -3.42 -16.64
C ILE A 5 4.62 -4.46 -17.74
N LEU A 6 3.62 -5.31 -17.89
CA LEU A 6 3.56 -6.37 -18.90
C LEU A 6 2.80 -5.93 -20.15
N TYR A 7 1.92 -4.93 -20.00
CA TYR A 7 1.14 -4.35 -21.07
C TYR A 7 0.63 -2.97 -20.65
N HIS A 8 0.56 -2.05 -21.56
CA HIS A 8 -0.23 -0.81 -21.48
C HIS A 8 -0.82 -0.47 -22.85
N ASP A 9 -2.00 0.16 -22.87
CA ASP A 9 -2.55 0.73 -24.10
C ASP A 9 -1.89 2.08 -24.43
N ALA A 10 -2.17 2.63 -25.62
CA ALA A 10 -1.52 3.85 -26.10
C ALA A 10 -1.74 5.06 -25.17
N ASP A 11 -2.91 5.14 -24.53
CA ASP A 11 -3.27 6.25 -23.63
C ASP A 11 -2.87 5.94 -22.17
N HIS A 12 -2.24 4.80 -21.91
CA HIS A 12 -1.88 4.32 -20.58
C HIS A 12 -3.07 4.27 -19.61
N THR A 13 -4.28 4.08 -20.12
CA THR A 13 -5.50 3.93 -19.31
C THR A 13 -5.75 2.50 -18.89
N VAL A 14 -5.14 1.54 -19.58
CA VAL A 14 -5.18 0.10 -19.28
C VAL A 14 -3.76 -0.41 -19.10
N VAL A 15 -3.48 -0.98 -17.95
CA VAL A 15 -2.16 -1.52 -17.58
C VAL A 15 -2.32 -2.94 -17.06
N LEU A 16 -1.47 -3.85 -17.50
CA LEU A 16 -1.24 -5.13 -16.84
C LEU A 16 0.07 -5.05 -16.07
N ILE A 17 0.02 -5.22 -14.75
CA ILE A 17 1.17 -5.12 -13.88
C ILE A 17 1.42 -6.43 -13.13
N ASP A 18 2.68 -6.85 -13.01
CA ASP A 18 3.08 -7.97 -12.18
C ASP A 18 3.32 -7.53 -10.75
N VAL A 19 2.55 -8.09 -9.81
CA VAL A 19 2.58 -7.67 -8.40
C VAL A 19 3.97 -7.87 -7.76
N PRO A 20 4.58 -9.07 -7.78
CA PRO A 20 5.89 -9.26 -7.17
C PRO A 20 6.96 -8.34 -7.76
N THR A 21 7.07 -8.28 -9.09
CA THR A 21 8.07 -7.44 -9.77
C THR A 21 7.89 -5.95 -9.46
N SER A 22 6.64 -5.48 -9.28
CA SER A 22 6.39 -4.08 -8.90
C SER A 22 6.94 -3.74 -7.52
N ILE A 23 6.86 -4.69 -6.59
CA ILE A 23 7.39 -4.55 -5.23
C ILE A 23 8.92 -4.65 -5.26
N GLU A 24 9.49 -5.64 -5.95
CA GLU A 24 10.94 -5.79 -6.12
C GLU A 24 11.58 -4.52 -6.69
N ARG A 25 10.98 -3.97 -7.76
CA ARG A 25 11.47 -2.72 -8.36
C ARG A 25 11.41 -1.55 -7.39
N ALA A 26 10.38 -1.48 -6.56
CA ALA A 26 10.22 -0.43 -5.55
C ALA A 26 11.21 -0.55 -4.38
N GLN A 27 11.79 -1.73 -4.15
CA GLN A 27 12.88 -1.93 -3.19
C GLN A 27 14.23 -1.39 -3.68
N GLN A 28 14.41 -1.23 -4.98
CA GLN A 28 15.70 -0.85 -5.60
C GLN A 28 16.86 -1.75 -5.13
N SER A 29 16.60 -3.04 -4.96
CA SER A 29 17.57 -4.05 -4.53
C SER A 29 17.53 -5.24 -5.48
N ASN A 30 18.57 -6.07 -5.49
CA ASN A 30 18.61 -7.30 -6.27
C ASN A 30 17.88 -8.48 -5.59
N LEU A 31 17.19 -8.24 -4.50
CA LEU A 31 16.41 -9.27 -3.80
C LEU A 31 15.17 -9.65 -4.61
N ILE A 32 14.84 -10.93 -4.58
CA ILE A 32 13.68 -11.51 -5.26
C ILE A 32 12.62 -11.83 -4.21
N LEU A 33 11.40 -11.40 -4.44
CA LEU A 33 10.29 -11.56 -3.52
C LEU A 33 9.74 -12.99 -3.58
N ALA A 34 9.67 -13.64 -2.43
CA ALA A 34 8.98 -14.91 -2.30
C ALA A 34 7.47 -14.71 -2.41
N SER A 35 6.85 -15.50 -3.28
CA SER A 35 5.46 -15.37 -3.72
C SER A 35 4.68 -16.66 -3.54
N VAL A 36 3.37 -16.60 -3.71
CA VAL A 36 2.50 -17.78 -3.78
C VAL A 36 2.19 -18.15 -5.23
N PRO A 37 1.85 -19.42 -5.51
CA PRO A 37 1.36 -19.82 -6.81
C PRO A 37 0.16 -18.98 -7.23
N PRO A 38 0.09 -18.55 -8.50
CA PRO A 38 -1.03 -17.77 -8.99
C PRO A 38 -2.31 -18.61 -9.01
N THR A 39 -3.43 -18.00 -8.66
CA THR A 39 -4.75 -18.63 -8.78
C THR A 39 -5.06 -18.86 -10.25
N LYS A 40 -5.30 -20.12 -10.65
CA LYS A 40 -5.59 -20.49 -12.04
C LYS A 40 -7.05 -20.28 -12.40
N GLU A 41 -7.97 -20.64 -11.51
CA GLU A 41 -9.40 -20.56 -11.72
C GLU A 41 -10.06 -19.54 -10.78
N PRO A 42 -11.17 -18.90 -11.19
CA PRO A 42 -11.94 -18.03 -10.31
C PRO A 42 -12.41 -18.78 -9.05
N TYR A 43 -12.48 -18.08 -7.93
CA TYR A 43 -13.02 -18.64 -6.69
C TYR A 43 -14.50 -18.97 -6.83
N PRO A 44 -14.98 -20.05 -6.20
CA PRO A 44 -16.40 -20.41 -6.20
C PRO A 44 -17.27 -19.21 -5.74
N SER A 45 -18.35 -18.96 -6.48
CA SER A 45 -19.25 -17.86 -6.17
C SER A 45 -20.03 -18.11 -4.89
N THR A 46 -19.96 -17.16 -3.95
CA THR A 46 -20.76 -17.12 -2.72
C THR A 46 -21.90 -16.09 -2.83
N GLU A 47 -22.14 -15.55 -4.02
CA GLU A 47 -23.12 -14.52 -4.29
C GLU A 47 -24.57 -15.02 -4.11
N PRO A 48 -25.49 -14.16 -3.63
CA PRO A 48 -26.89 -14.54 -3.50
C PRO A 48 -27.53 -14.77 -4.87
N ARG A 49 -28.48 -15.70 -4.96
CA ARG A 49 -29.18 -16.06 -6.20
C ARG A 49 -30.70 -15.81 -6.04
N GLY A 50 -31.41 -15.64 -7.17
CA GLY A 50 -32.84 -15.45 -7.24
C GLY A 50 -33.31 -14.29 -6.36
N ASN A 51 -34.43 -14.45 -5.65
CA ASN A 51 -35.04 -13.43 -4.79
C ASN A 51 -34.08 -12.84 -3.74
N LYS A 52 -33.14 -13.63 -3.21
CA LYS A 52 -32.11 -13.11 -2.27
C LYS A 52 -31.19 -12.10 -2.94
N ARG A 53 -30.92 -12.25 -4.24
CA ARG A 53 -30.13 -11.28 -5.00
C ARG A 53 -30.90 -9.97 -5.20
N GLU A 54 -32.16 -10.03 -5.53
CA GLU A 54 -33.03 -8.88 -5.72
C GLU A 54 -33.16 -8.06 -4.43
N VAL A 55 -33.40 -8.74 -3.30
CA VAL A 55 -33.44 -8.10 -1.97
C VAL A 55 -32.07 -7.50 -1.60
N ALA A 56 -30.96 -8.12 -1.95
CA ALA A 56 -29.65 -7.56 -1.68
C ALA A 56 -29.39 -6.32 -2.55
N LEU A 57 -29.76 -6.33 -3.82
CA LEU A 57 -29.65 -5.22 -4.75
C LEU A 57 -30.52 -4.02 -4.34
N SER A 58 -31.75 -4.25 -3.89
CA SER A 58 -32.67 -3.18 -3.46
C SER A 58 -32.13 -2.38 -2.26
N ARG A 59 -31.17 -2.93 -1.50
CA ARG A 59 -30.50 -2.26 -0.38
C ARG A 59 -29.30 -1.40 -0.79
N ILE A 60 -28.87 -1.51 -2.05
CA ILE A 60 -27.75 -0.72 -2.58
C ILE A 60 -28.33 0.54 -3.21
N PRO A 61 -27.84 1.74 -2.87
CA PRO A 61 -28.29 2.98 -3.49
C PRO A 61 -28.15 2.95 -5.02
N ALA A 62 -29.11 3.49 -5.75
CA ALA A 62 -29.13 3.46 -7.22
C ALA A 62 -27.86 4.08 -7.84
N HIS A 63 -27.38 5.21 -7.28
CA HIS A 63 -26.15 5.85 -7.75
C HIS A 63 -24.92 4.96 -7.58
N ASP A 64 -24.89 4.11 -6.55
CA ASP A 64 -23.78 3.17 -6.33
C ASP A 64 -23.85 2.00 -7.30
N GLN A 65 -25.07 1.50 -7.59
CA GLN A 65 -25.26 0.49 -8.64
C GLN A 65 -24.79 1.00 -10.00
N THR A 66 -25.18 2.23 -10.38
CA THR A 66 -24.76 2.87 -11.63
C THR A 66 -23.23 3.04 -11.69
N TYR A 67 -22.61 3.49 -10.60
CA TYR A 67 -21.17 3.63 -10.50
C TYR A 67 -20.46 2.29 -10.71
N HIS A 68 -20.86 1.25 -9.99
CA HIS A 68 -20.23 -0.07 -10.13
C HIS A 68 -20.49 -0.70 -11.51
N SER A 69 -21.65 -0.45 -12.13
CA SER A 69 -21.91 -0.87 -13.51
C SER A 69 -20.94 -0.21 -14.49
N SER A 70 -20.67 1.09 -14.34
CA SER A 70 -19.69 1.78 -15.17
C SER A 70 -18.26 1.26 -14.99
N VAL A 71 -17.86 0.95 -13.74
CA VAL A 71 -16.56 0.33 -13.44
C VAL A 71 -16.46 -1.07 -14.06
N GLN A 72 -17.52 -1.87 -14.01
CA GLN A 72 -17.54 -3.20 -14.63
C GLN A 72 -17.37 -3.14 -16.16
N CYS A 73 -18.03 -2.19 -16.83
CA CYS A 73 -17.84 -1.96 -18.28
C CYS A 73 -16.38 -1.63 -18.57
N LEU A 74 -15.82 -0.68 -17.84
CA LEU A 74 -14.42 -0.27 -17.98
C LEU A 74 -13.44 -1.45 -17.79
N ILE A 75 -13.68 -2.30 -16.79
CA ILE A 75 -12.85 -3.52 -16.55
C ILE A 75 -12.98 -4.50 -17.72
N ARG A 76 -14.20 -4.78 -18.22
CA ARG A 76 -14.39 -5.70 -19.35
C ARG A 76 -13.67 -5.22 -20.61
N GLU A 77 -13.78 -3.94 -20.93
CA GLU A 77 -13.06 -3.33 -22.06
C GLU A 77 -11.55 -3.45 -21.88
N ALA A 78 -11.04 -3.17 -20.70
CA ALA A 78 -9.62 -3.27 -20.38
C ALA A 78 -9.10 -4.71 -20.54
N LEU A 79 -9.80 -5.69 -19.95
CA LEU A 79 -9.39 -7.10 -20.05
C LEU A 79 -9.46 -7.59 -21.50
N THR A 80 -10.43 -7.14 -22.30
CA THR A 80 -10.51 -7.46 -23.73
C THR A 80 -9.32 -6.90 -24.50
N LYS A 81 -8.91 -5.64 -24.25
CA LYS A 81 -7.71 -5.02 -24.85
C LYS A 81 -6.45 -5.82 -24.52
N ILE A 82 -6.27 -6.19 -23.24
CA ILE A 82 -5.12 -6.99 -22.80
C ILE A 82 -5.12 -8.35 -23.47
N ALA A 83 -6.25 -9.08 -23.47
CA ALA A 83 -6.38 -10.39 -24.08
C ALA A 83 -6.06 -10.34 -25.58
N TYR A 84 -6.58 -9.36 -26.32
CA TYR A 84 -6.32 -9.20 -27.74
C TYR A 84 -4.83 -9.01 -28.04
N SER A 85 -4.12 -8.18 -27.27
CA SER A 85 -2.69 -7.97 -27.46
C SER A 85 -1.85 -9.23 -27.19
N ARG A 86 -2.37 -10.18 -26.41
CA ARG A 86 -1.67 -11.42 -26.07
C ARG A 86 -1.90 -12.54 -27.07
N VAL A 87 -3.04 -12.53 -27.75
CA VAL A 87 -3.37 -13.51 -28.80
C VAL A 87 -2.70 -13.13 -30.12
N THR A 88 -2.44 -11.82 -30.34
CA THR A 88 -1.78 -11.30 -31.53
C THR A 88 -0.45 -10.60 -31.16
N PRO A 89 0.56 -11.37 -30.68
CA PRO A 89 1.81 -10.75 -30.29
C PRO A 89 2.54 -10.21 -31.52
N VAL A 90 2.90 -8.93 -31.47
CA VAL A 90 3.70 -8.27 -32.53
C VAL A 90 5.08 -8.92 -32.62
N ASP A 91 5.57 -9.55 -31.55
CA ASP A 91 6.91 -10.12 -31.43
C ASP A 91 6.94 -11.68 -31.29
N GLY A 92 5.84 -12.37 -31.57
CA GLY A 92 5.79 -13.84 -31.60
C GLY A 92 5.87 -14.54 -30.24
N GLN A 93 5.93 -13.80 -29.12
CA GLN A 93 5.89 -14.38 -27.78
C GLN A 93 4.50 -14.19 -27.18
N GLY A 94 3.70 -15.25 -27.12
CA GLY A 94 2.43 -15.27 -26.40
C GLY A 94 2.63 -14.79 -24.97
N GLY A 95 2.11 -13.61 -24.62
CA GLY A 95 2.42 -12.98 -23.35
C GLY A 95 1.72 -13.60 -22.15
N SER A 96 2.43 -13.92 -21.08
CA SER A 96 1.87 -14.37 -19.81
C SER A 96 1.16 -13.24 -19.06
N TRP A 97 0.12 -13.54 -18.29
CA TRP A 97 -0.59 -12.59 -17.44
C TRP A 97 0.19 -12.19 -16.18
N TYR A 98 1.29 -12.85 -15.92
CA TYR A 98 2.18 -12.63 -14.79
C TYR A 98 3.60 -13.09 -15.15
N ARG A 99 4.60 -12.67 -14.37
CA ARG A 99 5.98 -13.15 -14.50
C ARG A 99 6.18 -14.46 -13.72
N PRO A 100 7.19 -15.27 -14.08
CA PRO A 100 7.60 -16.41 -13.25
C PRO A 100 7.85 -15.95 -11.81
N ARG A 101 7.32 -16.72 -10.84
CA ARG A 101 7.39 -16.41 -9.42
C ARG A 101 8.42 -17.28 -8.71
N HIS A 102 9.15 -16.72 -7.79
CA HIS A 102 9.93 -17.48 -6.83
C HIS A 102 9.00 -17.90 -5.68
N TYR A 103 8.92 -19.22 -5.44
CA TYR A 103 8.05 -19.75 -4.39
C TYR A 103 8.80 -19.93 -3.08
N MET A 104 8.14 -19.71 -1.98
CA MET A 104 8.70 -19.96 -0.65
C MET A 104 8.99 -21.46 -0.48
N ILE A 105 10.22 -21.78 -0.07
CA ILE A 105 10.65 -23.17 0.18
C ILE A 105 10.25 -23.54 1.61
N GLY A 106 9.50 -24.64 1.76
CA GLY A 106 9.14 -25.22 3.04
C GLY A 106 7.65 -25.16 3.36
N GLY A 107 7.08 -26.28 3.81
CA GLY A 107 5.65 -26.55 3.99
C GLY A 107 4.86 -25.71 5.00
N ALA A 108 5.43 -24.64 5.54
CA ALA A 108 4.65 -23.57 6.16
C ALA A 108 4.05 -22.72 5.04
N THR A 109 2.74 -22.53 5.01
CA THR A 109 2.13 -21.63 4.04
C THR A 109 2.73 -20.24 4.24
N SER A 110 2.99 -19.52 3.16
CA SER A 110 3.53 -18.14 3.23
C SER A 110 2.67 -17.23 4.12
N THR A 111 1.37 -17.53 4.22
CA THR A 111 0.42 -16.88 5.13
C THR A 111 0.79 -17.12 6.60
N ASP A 112 1.28 -18.32 6.95
CA ASP A 112 1.65 -18.65 8.32
C ASP A 112 2.91 -17.89 8.74
N LEU A 113 3.92 -17.81 7.88
CA LEU A 113 5.15 -17.04 8.16
C LEU A 113 4.89 -15.54 8.31
N VAL A 114 4.11 -14.94 7.40
CA VAL A 114 3.71 -13.53 7.50
C VAL A 114 2.87 -13.29 8.76
N THR A 115 1.98 -14.22 9.10
CA THR A 115 1.16 -14.14 10.31
C THR A 115 1.98 -14.34 11.57
N LEU A 116 2.94 -15.27 11.59
CA LEU A 116 3.85 -15.48 12.70
C LEU A 116 4.76 -14.28 12.93
N THR A 117 5.33 -13.70 11.86
CA THR A 117 6.15 -12.49 11.94
C THR A 117 5.34 -11.31 12.47
N ALA A 118 4.12 -11.11 11.95
CA ALA A 118 3.23 -10.06 12.42
C ALA A 118 2.84 -10.25 13.89
N ARG A 119 2.56 -11.48 14.34
CA ARG A 119 2.30 -11.82 15.75
C ARG A 119 3.53 -11.58 16.60
N ALA A 120 4.70 -12.06 16.20
CA ALA A 120 5.94 -11.87 16.95
C ALA A 120 6.29 -10.40 17.13
N LEU A 121 6.06 -9.57 16.11
CA LEU A 121 6.17 -8.12 16.21
C LEU A 121 5.15 -7.55 17.21
N GLN A 122 3.88 -7.93 17.11
CA GLN A 122 2.83 -7.49 18.04
C GLN A 122 3.09 -7.97 19.47
N ASP A 123 3.41 -9.23 19.68
CA ASP A 123 3.71 -9.80 21.00
C ASP A 123 4.97 -9.17 21.61
N GLY A 124 5.99 -8.90 20.81
CA GLY A 124 7.18 -8.16 21.21
C GLY A 124 6.88 -6.74 21.69
N PHE A 125 5.80 -6.13 21.21
CA PHE A 125 5.32 -4.82 21.66
C PHE A 125 4.44 -4.88 22.91
N LEU A 126 3.74 -6.01 23.16
CA LEU A 126 2.77 -6.16 24.24
C LEU A 126 3.36 -6.70 25.56
N THR A 127 4.56 -7.28 25.54
CA THR A 127 5.19 -7.80 26.79
C THR A 127 5.48 -6.64 27.75
N PRO A 128 4.91 -6.64 28.97
CA PRO A 128 5.21 -5.61 29.95
C PRO A 128 6.71 -5.65 30.31
N VAL A 129 7.36 -4.49 30.33
CA VAL A 129 8.65 -4.38 31.02
C VAL A 129 8.31 -4.49 32.50
N SER A 130 8.86 -5.51 33.20
CA SER A 130 8.93 -5.47 34.65
C SER A 130 9.79 -4.27 35.01
N ASP A 131 9.17 -3.21 35.47
CA ASP A 131 9.84 -2.04 36.05
C ASP A 131 10.68 -2.53 37.23
N ALA A 132 11.97 -2.77 36.99
CA ALA A 132 12.96 -2.75 38.06
C ALA A 132 13.11 -1.29 38.48
N GLY A 133 12.60 -0.99 39.67
CA GLY A 133 12.43 0.31 40.27
C GLY A 133 13.47 1.36 39.90
N GLY A 134 13.00 2.44 39.31
CA GLY A 134 13.74 3.64 39.00
C GLY A 134 12.83 4.86 39.17
N ASP A 135 13.25 5.75 40.03
CA ASP A 135 12.63 6.97 40.53
C ASP A 135 11.96 7.82 39.43
N GLY A 136 10.73 8.22 39.72
CA GLY A 136 9.84 8.92 38.79
C GLY A 136 10.26 10.35 38.47
N SER A 137 11.03 10.52 37.41
CA SER A 137 11.16 11.78 36.69
C SER A 137 11.39 11.47 35.21
N SER A 138 10.33 11.05 34.49
CA SER A 138 10.39 10.97 33.02
C SER A 138 10.33 12.40 32.46
N VAL A 139 11.48 12.99 32.25
CA VAL A 139 11.60 14.07 31.27
C VAL A 139 11.11 13.50 29.95
N LEU A 140 9.98 13.98 29.43
CA LEU A 140 9.46 13.67 28.11
C LEU A 140 10.45 14.17 27.05
N THR A 141 11.51 13.39 26.81
CA THR A 141 12.41 13.64 25.68
C THR A 141 11.72 13.20 24.41
N SER A 142 11.47 14.14 23.48
CA SER A 142 10.96 13.80 22.16
C SER A 142 11.80 12.69 21.53
N PRO A 143 11.17 11.67 20.90
CA PRO A 143 11.90 10.55 20.33
C PRO A 143 12.90 11.02 19.25
N VAL A 144 14.17 10.65 19.44
CA VAL A 144 15.25 11.00 18.51
C VAL A 144 15.23 10.00 17.35
N PRO A 145 15.30 10.48 16.09
CA PRO A 145 15.41 9.58 14.93
C PRO A 145 16.61 8.66 15.01
N VAL A 146 16.43 7.40 14.68
CA VAL A 146 17.48 6.40 14.53
C VAL A 146 17.97 6.42 13.08
N ILE A 147 19.23 6.76 12.86
CA ILE A 147 19.87 6.69 11.55
C ILE A 147 20.71 5.41 11.52
N LEU A 148 20.39 4.53 10.57
CA LEU A 148 21.15 3.30 10.40
C LEU A 148 22.61 3.58 9.99
N SER A 149 23.50 2.61 10.15
CA SER A 149 24.89 2.75 9.75
C SER A 149 25.00 3.12 8.27
N SER A 150 25.85 4.10 7.94
CA SER A 150 26.15 4.46 6.56
C SER A 150 27.17 3.53 5.91
N THR A 151 27.90 2.76 6.70
CA THR A 151 29.00 1.89 6.24
C THR A 151 28.70 0.41 6.39
N GLU A 152 27.93 0.03 7.43
CA GLU A 152 27.62 -1.37 7.72
C GLU A 152 26.26 -1.76 7.16
N LEU A 153 26.19 -2.97 6.61
CA LEU A 153 24.94 -3.53 6.07
C LEU A 153 23.90 -3.73 7.18
N ARG A 154 24.34 -4.21 8.37
CA ARG A 154 23.46 -4.67 9.45
C ARG A 154 23.54 -3.74 10.66
N THR A 155 22.36 -3.48 11.24
CA THR A 155 22.20 -2.79 12.54
C THR A 155 21.35 -3.67 13.45
N ASP A 156 21.85 -3.97 14.65
CA ASP A 156 21.18 -4.83 15.63
C ASP A 156 20.43 -3.98 16.66
N PHE A 157 19.20 -4.39 16.94
CA PHE A 157 18.34 -3.79 17.95
C PHE A 157 18.02 -4.81 19.03
N PRO A 158 18.05 -4.44 20.33
CA PRO A 158 17.86 -5.36 21.43
C PRO A 158 16.47 -5.95 21.52
N SER A 159 15.49 -5.34 20.89
CA SER A 159 14.11 -5.84 20.83
C SER A 159 13.31 -5.08 19.75
N PRO A 160 12.13 -5.58 19.35
CA PRO A 160 11.20 -4.86 18.46
C PRO A 160 10.81 -3.47 18.99
N ARG A 161 10.75 -3.28 20.30
CA ARG A 161 10.41 -1.98 20.92
C ARG A 161 11.39 -0.87 20.59
N ALA A 162 12.65 -1.21 20.32
CA ALA A 162 13.67 -0.21 20.00
C ALA A 162 13.40 0.55 18.68
N VAL A 163 12.53 0.02 17.81
CA VAL A 163 12.10 0.65 16.56
C VAL A 163 10.65 1.13 16.60
N GLN A 164 9.98 0.97 17.74
CA GLN A 164 8.58 1.40 17.91
C GLN A 164 8.49 2.87 18.29
N ASN A 165 7.56 3.61 17.69
CA ASN A 165 7.34 5.03 17.96
C ASN A 165 8.60 5.90 17.78
N VAL A 166 9.48 5.51 16.87
CA VAL A 166 10.66 6.27 16.46
C VAL A 166 10.75 6.29 14.93
N VAL A 167 11.36 7.34 14.40
CA VAL A 167 11.74 7.36 12.98
C VAL A 167 13.01 6.58 12.81
N VAL A 168 13.01 5.60 11.90
CA VAL A 168 14.21 4.86 11.49
C VAL A 168 14.48 5.17 10.03
N ARG A 169 15.72 5.58 9.71
CA ARG A 169 16.14 5.95 8.34
C ARG A 169 17.34 5.16 7.88
N ASN A 170 17.26 4.60 6.70
CA ASN A 170 18.42 4.10 5.95
C ASN A 170 19.05 5.27 5.15
N PRO A 171 20.27 5.74 5.51
CA PRO A 171 20.93 6.83 4.78
C PRO A 171 21.67 6.35 3.53
N ARG A 172 21.78 5.02 3.34
CA ARG A 172 22.60 4.41 2.29
C ARG A 172 21.90 4.43 0.92
N PRO A 173 22.69 4.49 -0.17
CA PRO A 173 22.17 4.23 -1.52
C PRO A 173 21.87 2.74 -1.77
N ASP A 174 22.24 1.87 -0.82
CA ASP A 174 22.02 0.44 -0.85
C ASP A 174 21.05 0.00 0.23
N THR A 175 20.48 -1.19 0.08
CA THR A 175 19.64 -1.82 1.09
C THR A 175 20.42 -2.07 2.38
N SER A 176 19.80 -1.81 3.52
CA SER A 176 20.30 -2.13 4.86
C SER A 176 19.49 -3.28 5.47
N LEU A 177 20.06 -3.94 6.48
CA LEU A 177 19.42 -4.98 7.25
C LEU A 177 19.31 -4.54 8.70
N ILE A 178 18.13 -4.57 9.28
CA ILE A 178 17.94 -4.43 10.72
C ILE A 178 17.66 -5.80 11.32
N PHE A 179 18.28 -6.10 12.45
CA PHE A 179 18.03 -7.33 13.20
C PHE A 179 17.34 -6.99 14.51
N LEU A 180 16.12 -7.48 14.68
CA LEU A 180 15.33 -7.29 15.90
C LEU A 180 15.46 -8.58 16.75
N HIS A 181 16.17 -8.51 17.86
CA HIS A 181 16.33 -9.66 18.74
C HIS A 181 14.97 -10.23 19.17
N GLY A 182 14.82 -11.56 19.02
CA GLY A 182 13.58 -12.29 19.30
C GLY A 182 12.59 -12.38 18.12
N VAL A 183 12.83 -11.68 17.00
CA VAL A 183 11.93 -11.71 15.83
C VAL A 183 12.66 -12.10 14.55
N GLY A 184 13.82 -11.52 14.25
CA GLY A 184 14.58 -11.80 13.03
C GLY A 184 15.07 -10.56 12.30
N ALA A 185 15.48 -10.73 11.05
CA ALA A 185 16.05 -9.70 10.22
C ALA A 185 15.03 -9.14 9.21
N PHE A 186 15.15 -7.83 8.93
CA PHE A 186 14.25 -7.10 8.03
C PHE A 186 15.06 -6.23 7.08
N TRP A 187 14.72 -6.31 5.81
CA TRP A 187 15.34 -5.50 4.78
C TRP A 187 14.78 -4.07 4.77
N VAL A 188 15.66 -3.09 4.76
CA VAL A 188 15.31 -1.66 4.66
C VAL A 188 15.87 -1.10 3.36
N PRO A 189 15.02 -0.74 2.40
CA PRO A 189 15.43 -0.26 1.09
C PRO A 189 16.31 0.99 1.13
N PRO A 190 17.04 1.31 0.03
CA PRO A 190 17.83 2.53 -0.07
C PRO A 190 17.01 3.77 0.27
N HIS A 191 17.57 4.66 1.09
CA HIS A 191 17.01 5.94 1.49
C HIS A 191 15.59 5.88 2.11
N ALA A 192 15.07 4.68 2.42
CA ALA A 192 13.76 4.53 3.04
C ALA A 192 13.79 5.04 4.49
N THR A 193 12.67 5.62 4.88
CA THR A 193 12.40 6.07 6.26
C THR A 193 11.13 5.39 6.74
N PHE A 194 11.09 4.88 7.98
CA PHE A 194 9.87 4.27 8.48
C PHE A 194 9.56 4.62 9.94
N ILE A 195 8.28 4.47 10.28
CA ILE A 195 7.76 4.58 11.65
C ILE A 195 6.90 3.34 11.90
N GLN A 196 7.35 2.46 12.80
CA GLN A 196 6.59 1.29 13.26
C GLN A 196 5.66 1.73 14.39
N SER A 197 4.44 2.12 14.03
CA SER A 197 3.45 2.66 14.97
C SER A 197 2.07 2.81 14.34
N THR A 198 1.02 2.90 15.16
CA THR A 198 -0.25 3.46 14.69
C THR A 198 -0.09 4.94 14.35
N ILE A 199 -1.00 5.50 13.56
CA ILE A 199 -0.94 6.92 13.19
C ILE A 199 -1.04 7.82 14.44
N GLU A 200 -1.87 7.44 15.40
CA GLU A 200 -2.06 8.22 16.65
C GLU A 200 -0.82 8.17 17.55
N SER A 201 -0.24 6.97 17.74
CA SER A 201 0.90 6.79 18.66
C SER A 201 2.23 7.29 18.09
N GLY A 202 2.37 7.32 16.75
CA GLY A 202 3.61 7.72 16.07
C GLY A 202 3.71 9.22 15.80
N TRP A 203 2.72 10.04 16.18
CA TRP A 203 2.70 11.44 15.86
C TRP A 203 3.92 12.22 16.40
N GLU A 204 4.32 11.97 17.64
CA GLU A 204 5.49 12.64 18.23
C GLU A 204 6.79 12.24 17.52
N ALA A 205 6.92 10.96 17.15
CA ALA A 205 8.05 10.47 16.36
C ALA A 205 8.11 11.15 14.99
N PHE A 206 6.98 11.22 14.31
CA PHE A 206 6.86 11.88 13.01
C PHE A 206 7.21 13.37 13.10
N ALA A 207 6.63 14.11 14.05
CA ALA A 207 6.87 15.52 14.24
C ALA A 207 8.31 15.85 14.65
N SER A 208 8.93 15.02 15.49
CA SER A 208 10.34 15.15 15.86
C SER A 208 11.27 14.77 14.70
N GLY A 209 11.00 13.64 14.06
CA GLY A 209 11.80 13.12 12.96
C GLY A 209 11.80 14.03 11.75
N SER A 210 10.66 14.55 11.34
CA SER A 210 10.55 15.49 10.24
C SER A 210 11.34 16.77 10.50
N ARG A 211 11.31 17.32 11.72
CA ARG A 211 12.11 18.49 12.11
C ARG A 211 13.62 18.20 12.05
N VAL A 212 14.06 17.11 12.64
CA VAL A 212 15.50 16.74 12.66
C VAL A 212 16.03 16.48 11.26
N LEU A 213 15.26 15.82 10.41
CA LEU A 213 15.66 15.55 9.03
C LEU A 213 15.58 16.79 8.15
N ALA A 214 14.63 17.71 8.40
CA ALA A 214 14.57 18.99 7.72
C ALA A 214 15.84 19.86 7.97
N LEU A 215 16.45 19.78 9.14
CA LEU A 215 17.73 20.47 9.43
C LEU A 215 18.89 19.92 8.57
N ARG A 216 18.78 18.70 8.05
CA ARG A 216 19.80 18.04 7.22
C ARG A 216 19.51 18.11 5.73
N THR A 217 18.26 18.36 5.37
CA THR A 217 17.80 18.42 3.97
C THR A 217 17.06 19.74 3.79
N PRO A 218 17.68 20.78 3.21
CA PRO A 218 17.01 22.04 2.95
C PRO A 218 15.71 21.78 2.16
N ASN A 219 14.59 22.36 2.62
CA ASN A 219 13.24 22.22 2.09
C ASN A 219 12.47 20.93 2.44
N PHE A 220 12.97 20.04 3.31
CA PHE A 220 12.20 18.91 3.78
C PHE A 220 11.19 19.34 4.86
N GLN A 221 9.98 19.70 4.49
CA GLN A 221 8.85 19.89 5.41
C GLN A 221 7.54 19.32 4.86
N LEU A 222 7.48 19.08 3.55
CA LEU A 222 6.25 18.74 2.85
C LEU A 222 6.50 17.59 1.88
N PHE A 223 5.45 16.80 1.64
CA PHE A 223 5.45 15.70 0.70
C PHE A 223 4.74 16.09 -0.60
N ASP A 224 5.27 15.63 -1.71
CA ASP A 224 4.63 15.80 -3.04
C ASP A 224 3.58 14.71 -3.28
N LEU A 225 3.71 13.60 -2.58
CA LEU A 225 2.79 12.46 -2.67
C LEU A 225 2.52 11.91 -1.27
N ILE A 226 1.24 11.79 -0.91
CA ILE A 226 0.81 11.04 0.27
C ILE A 226 -0.14 9.93 -0.16
N MET A 227 0.28 8.67 0.06
CA MET A 227 -0.54 7.49 -0.19
C MET A 227 -1.10 6.95 1.11
N MET A 228 -2.34 6.44 1.12
CA MET A 228 -2.92 5.82 2.29
C MET A 228 -3.83 4.64 1.97
N ASP A 229 -3.75 3.58 2.79
CA ASP A 229 -4.62 2.41 2.76
C ASP A 229 -5.27 2.20 4.14
N PRO A 230 -6.24 3.06 4.53
CA PRO A 230 -6.80 3.04 5.87
C PRO A 230 -7.47 1.71 6.22
N PRO A 231 -7.45 1.29 7.48
CA PRO A 231 -8.13 0.09 7.96
C PRO A 231 -9.66 0.31 8.03
N TRP A 232 -10.31 0.33 6.86
CA TRP A 232 -11.77 0.51 6.78
C TRP A 232 -12.51 -0.51 7.63
N SER A 233 -13.38 -0.04 8.54
CA SER A 233 -14.10 -0.90 9.47
C SER A 233 -14.95 -1.95 8.74
N ASN A 234 -14.54 -3.20 8.80
CA ASN A 234 -15.32 -4.34 8.33
C ASN A 234 -16.20 -4.87 9.48
N ARG A 235 -17.38 -5.45 9.16
CA ARG A 235 -18.24 -6.11 10.16
C ARG A 235 -17.50 -7.16 10.99
N SER A 236 -16.45 -7.78 10.43
CA SER A 236 -15.60 -8.75 11.11
C SER A 236 -14.70 -8.10 12.16
N ALA A 237 -14.17 -6.90 11.91
CA ALA A 237 -13.34 -6.16 12.86
C ALA A 237 -14.14 -5.62 14.06
N ARG A 238 -15.45 -5.35 13.90
CA ARG A 238 -16.33 -5.01 15.02
C ARG A 238 -16.56 -6.17 16.00
N ARG A 239 -16.51 -7.42 15.54
CA ARG A 239 -16.72 -8.59 16.39
C ARG A 239 -15.50 -8.94 17.25
N SER A 240 -14.28 -8.61 16.80
CA SER A 240 -13.04 -8.84 17.56
C SER A 240 -12.74 -7.72 18.58
N ARG A 241 -13.38 -6.54 18.48
CA ARG A 241 -13.20 -5.40 19.39
C ARG A 241 -14.14 -5.37 20.60
N HIS A 242 -14.90 -6.45 20.86
CA HIS A 242 -15.91 -6.48 21.95
C HIS A 242 -15.32 -6.71 23.36
N TYR A 243 -14.02 -6.60 23.56
CA TYR A 243 -13.40 -6.68 24.89
C TYR A 243 -12.36 -5.57 25.10
N ASN A 244 -12.80 -4.32 25.18
CA ASN A 244 -12.09 -3.31 25.97
C ASN A 244 -13.02 -2.12 26.19
N THR A 245 -13.60 -2.09 27.37
CA THR A 245 -14.31 -0.95 27.95
C THR A 245 -13.30 0.07 28.46
N ALA A 246 -13.06 1.12 27.69
CA ALA A 246 -12.71 2.44 28.19
C ALA A 246 -13.07 3.44 27.08
N GLU A 247 -14.03 4.30 27.35
CA GLU A 247 -14.38 5.47 26.54
C GLU A 247 -13.22 6.46 26.52
N SER A 248 -12.25 6.28 25.63
CA SER A 248 -11.49 7.40 25.12
C SER A 248 -12.07 7.73 23.73
N GLN A 249 -12.34 8.99 23.47
CA GLN A 249 -12.69 9.51 22.13
C GLN A 249 -11.51 9.20 21.19
N LYS A 250 -11.45 7.99 20.63
CA LYS A 250 -10.45 7.63 19.64
C LYS A 250 -10.84 8.31 18.33
N THR A 251 -10.03 9.25 17.90
CA THR A 251 -10.10 9.82 16.55
C THR A 251 -10.09 8.69 15.53
N ASP A 252 -10.92 8.77 14.49
CA ASP A 252 -10.87 7.78 13.41
C ASP A 252 -9.46 7.83 12.77
N PRO A 253 -8.77 6.69 12.60
CA PRO A 253 -7.45 6.65 11.98
C PRO A 253 -7.40 7.35 10.60
N PHE A 254 -8.50 7.30 9.84
CA PHE A 254 -8.61 8.02 8.57
C PHE A 254 -8.59 9.54 8.78
N ASP A 255 -9.32 10.07 9.78
CA ASP A 255 -9.33 11.50 10.07
C ASP A 255 -7.94 12.00 10.49
N ALA A 256 -7.21 11.22 11.28
CA ALA A 256 -5.82 11.53 11.63
C ALA A 256 -4.91 11.57 10.40
N ALA A 257 -5.03 10.60 9.49
CA ALA A 257 -4.29 10.57 8.24
C ALA A 257 -4.62 11.76 7.32
N VAL A 258 -5.88 12.17 7.26
CA VAL A 258 -6.33 13.36 6.50
C VAL A 258 -5.71 14.63 7.08
N GLN A 259 -5.58 14.77 8.41
CA GLN A 259 -4.90 15.93 9.03
C GLN A 259 -3.40 15.94 8.67
N ILE A 260 -2.74 14.78 8.61
CA ILE A 260 -1.35 14.70 8.13
C ILE A 260 -1.26 15.19 6.69
N ALA A 261 -2.13 14.70 5.81
CA ALA A 261 -2.15 15.12 4.42
C ALA A 261 -2.37 16.64 4.27
N ARG A 262 -3.33 17.18 5.01
CA ARG A 262 -3.61 18.63 5.01
C ARG A 262 -2.41 19.47 5.42
N ASN A 263 -1.66 19.03 6.42
CA ASN A 263 -0.60 19.85 7.04
C ASN A 263 0.78 19.64 6.41
N HIS A 264 0.98 18.50 5.71
CA HIS A 264 2.30 18.10 5.23
C HIS A 264 2.36 17.81 3.73
N LEU A 265 1.30 18.11 2.96
CA LEU A 265 1.33 18.02 1.51
C LEU A 265 1.77 19.37 0.91
N THR A 266 2.58 19.32 -0.15
CA THR A 266 2.92 20.53 -0.94
C THR A 266 1.67 21.09 -1.62
N SER A 267 1.73 22.34 -2.03
CA SER A 267 0.59 22.98 -2.72
C SER A 267 0.19 22.25 -4.01
N HIS A 268 1.14 21.62 -4.70
CA HIS A 268 0.93 20.83 -5.92
C HIS A 268 0.87 19.32 -5.69
N GLY A 269 0.93 18.91 -4.42
CA GLY A 269 1.00 17.51 -4.05
C GLY A 269 -0.28 16.74 -4.34
N ILE A 270 -0.14 15.43 -4.37
CA ILE A 270 -1.22 14.48 -4.65
C ILE A 270 -1.45 13.59 -3.44
N VAL A 271 -2.72 13.37 -3.10
CA VAL A 271 -3.13 12.37 -2.12
C VAL A 271 -3.77 11.19 -2.84
N ALA A 272 -3.27 9.99 -2.62
CA ALA A 272 -3.79 8.73 -3.15
C ALA A 272 -4.42 7.90 -2.03
N VAL A 273 -5.71 7.57 -2.13
CA VAL A 273 -6.45 6.85 -1.07
C VAL A 273 -7.03 5.56 -1.62
N TRP A 274 -6.58 4.43 -1.09
CA TRP A 274 -7.21 3.16 -1.34
C TRP A 274 -8.53 3.04 -0.59
N ILE A 275 -9.60 2.70 -1.30
CA ILE A 275 -10.93 2.51 -0.74
C ILE A 275 -11.47 1.11 -1.00
N THR A 276 -12.33 0.64 -0.12
CA THR A 276 -13.13 -0.57 -0.35
C THR A 276 -14.35 -0.25 -1.21
N ASN A 277 -14.95 -1.29 -1.78
CA ASN A 277 -16.14 -1.18 -2.66
C ASN A 277 -17.45 -0.87 -1.90
N ARG A 278 -17.39 -0.04 -0.83
CA ARG A 278 -18.56 0.40 -0.06
C ARG A 278 -18.89 1.84 -0.41
N ALA A 279 -20.13 2.08 -0.84
CA ALA A 279 -20.65 3.40 -1.18
C ALA A 279 -20.40 4.45 -0.08
N ALA A 280 -20.66 4.09 1.16
CA ALA A 280 -20.47 5.00 2.30
C ALA A 280 -19.00 5.45 2.44
N ILE A 281 -18.04 4.54 2.24
CA ILE A 281 -16.61 4.87 2.32
C ILE A 281 -16.21 5.79 1.17
N ARG A 282 -16.61 5.44 -0.07
CA ARG A 282 -16.35 6.30 -1.23
C ARG A 282 -16.92 7.70 -1.02
N LYS A 283 -18.18 7.79 -0.56
CA LYS A 283 -18.83 9.07 -0.26
C LYS A 283 -18.06 9.84 0.82
N THR A 284 -17.72 9.21 1.95
CA THR A 284 -16.97 9.86 3.02
C THR A 284 -15.64 10.41 2.52
N VAL A 285 -14.86 9.63 1.78
CA VAL A 285 -13.56 10.08 1.25
C VAL A 285 -13.72 11.26 0.29
N LEU A 286 -14.67 11.18 -0.66
CA LEU A 286 -14.94 12.27 -1.59
C LEU A 286 -15.39 13.56 -0.88
N ASP A 287 -16.28 13.45 0.09
CA ASP A 287 -16.79 14.61 0.83
C ASP A 287 -15.72 15.24 1.73
N THR A 288 -14.90 14.41 2.38
CA THR A 288 -13.79 14.88 3.22
C THR A 288 -12.76 15.69 2.40
N PHE A 289 -12.29 15.14 1.28
CA PHE A 289 -11.31 15.85 0.45
C PHE A 289 -11.90 17.07 -0.24
N ARG A 290 -13.17 17.02 -0.66
CA ARG A 290 -13.87 18.21 -1.20
C ARG A 290 -13.98 19.34 -0.17
N ALA A 291 -14.26 19.02 1.09
CA ALA A 291 -14.32 20.00 2.18
C ALA A 291 -12.97 20.66 2.50
N LEU A 292 -11.87 20.04 2.06
CA LEU A 292 -10.49 20.55 2.18
C LEU A 292 -9.97 21.19 0.87
N ASP A 293 -10.88 21.56 -0.05
CA ASP A 293 -10.56 22.14 -1.35
C ASP A 293 -9.70 21.26 -2.27
N PHE A 294 -9.79 19.93 -2.10
CA PHE A 294 -9.24 18.99 -3.07
C PHE A 294 -10.30 18.59 -4.11
N GLN A 295 -9.85 18.30 -5.30
CA GLN A 295 -10.66 17.69 -6.36
C GLN A 295 -10.15 16.29 -6.68
N LEU A 296 -11.08 15.41 -7.07
CA LEU A 296 -10.73 14.10 -7.60
C LEU A 296 -10.05 14.30 -8.97
N TYR A 297 -8.77 13.96 -9.04
CA TYR A 297 -7.93 14.12 -10.22
C TYR A 297 -7.96 12.86 -11.09
N GLN A 298 -7.75 11.66 -10.47
CA GLN A 298 -7.81 10.39 -11.16
C GLN A 298 -8.47 9.31 -10.27
N GLU A 299 -8.97 8.25 -10.93
CA GLU A 299 -9.49 7.06 -10.29
C GLU A 299 -8.82 5.82 -10.90
N TRP A 300 -8.08 5.06 -10.09
CA TRP A 300 -7.39 3.86 -10.52
C TRP A 300 -8.10 2.62 -9.97
N VAL A 301 -8.49 1.73 -10.86
CA VAL A 301 -9.22 0.50 -10.54
C VAL A 301 -8.27 -0.68 -10.66
N TRP A 302 -7.83 -1.24 -9.54
CA TRP A 302 -7.04 -2.47 -9.53
C TRP A 302 -7.95 -3.67 -9.58
N VAL A 303 -7.98 -4.39 -10.72
CA VAL A 303 -8.73 -5.64 -10.90
C VAL A 303 -7.82 -6.84 -10.68
N LYS A 304 -8.28 -7.76 -9.84
CA LYS A 304 -7.61 -9.02 -9.52
C LYS A 304 -8.05 -10.09 -10.51
N ILE A 305 -7.09 -10.65 -11.23
CA ILE A 305 -7.33 -11.66 -12.26
C ILE A 305 -6.62 -12.97 -11.93
N THR A 306 -7.07 -14.06 -12.55
CA THR A 306 -6.42 -15.37 -12.51
C THR A 306 -5.19 -15.41 -13.41
N ALA A 307 -4.44 -16.49 -13.36
CA ALA A 307 -3.33 -16.76 -14.27
C ALA A 307 -3.76 -16.80 -15.75
N GLU A 308 -5.03 -17.03 -16.01
CA GLU A 308 -5.63 -17.11 -17.37
C GLU A 308 -6.28 -15.77 -17.79
N GLY A 309 -6.28 -14.76 -16.91
CA GLY A 309 -6.79 -13.42 -17.18
C GLY A 309 -8.26 -13.20 -16.80
N ASP A 310 -8.94 -14.18 -16.26
CA ASP A 310 -10.31 -14.04 -15.78
C ASP A 310 -10.35 -13.33 -14.43
N PRO A 311 -11.37 -12.50 -14.13
CA PRO A 311 -11.54 -11.96 -12.79
C PRO A 311 -11.63 -13.06 -11.73
N VAL A 312 -10.91 -12.92 -10.60
CA VAL A 312 -10.86 -13.94 -9.52
C VAL A 312 -12.22 -14.25 -8.87
N VAL A 313 -13.21 -13.36 -9.02
CA VAL A 313 -14.63 -13.56 -8.70
C VAL A 313 -15.47 -12.80 -9.71
N GLN A 314 -16.78 -13.05 -9.75
CA GLN A 314 -17.70 -12.39 -10.69
C GLN A 314 -17.67 -10.87 -10.57
N LEU A 315 -17.55 -10.16 -11.70
CA LEU A 315 -17.52 -8.68 -11.74
C LEU A 315 -18.80 -8.05 -11.22
N ASP A 316 -19.95 -8.68 -11.45
CA ASP A 316 -21.27 -8.22 -11.01
C ASP A 316 -21.64 -8.68 -9.59
N GLY A 317 -20.64 -9.15 -8.82
CA GLY A 317 -20.81 -9.54 -7.42
C GLY A 317 -21.33 -8.39 -6.57
N ILE A 318 -22.27 -8.72 -5.64
CA ILE A 318 -22.84 -7.78 -4.68
C ILE A 318 -22.02 -7.76 -3.40
N TRP A 319 -21.60 -8.94 -2.94
CA TRP A 319 -20.86 -9.12 -1.69
C TRP A 319 -19.35 -9.07 -1.86
N ARG A 320 -18.86 -9.59 -2.98
CA ARG A 320 -17.44 -9.60 -3.31
C ARG A 320 -17.23 -9.09 -4.73
N ARG A 321 -16.31 -8.17 -4.87
CA ARG A 321 -15.88 -7.64 -6.16
C ARG A 321 -14.39 -7.90 -6.36
N PRO A 322 -13.94 -8.27 -7.57
CA PRO A 322 -12.54 -8.59 -7.82
C PRO A 322 -11.66 -7.35 -7.99
N TYR A 323 -12.06 -6.19 -7.53
CA TYR A 323 -11.32 -4.95 -7.70
C TYR A 323 -11.35 -4.07 -6.45
N GLU A 324 -10.33 -3.26 -6.33
CA GLU A 324 -10.19 -2.19 -5.34
C GLU A 324 -9.94 -0.87 -6.08
N ILE A 325 -10.24 0.24 -5.45
CA ILE A 325 -10.17 1.56 -6.08
C ILE A 325 -9.20 2.43 -5.30
N CYS A 326 -8.30 3.10 -6.03
CA CYS A 326 -7.46 4.17 -5.52
C CYS A 326 -7.95 5.49 -6.08
N LEU A 327 -8.37 6.40 -5.19
CA LEU A 327 -8.79 7.75 -5.55
C LEU A 327 -7.61 8.69 -5.38
N LEU A 328 -7.27 9.45 -6.42
CA LEU A 328 -6.18 10.42 -6.42
C LEU A 328 -6.75 11.83 -6.40
N PHE A 329 -6.34 12.62 -5.43
CA PHE A 329 -6.81 13.98 -5.21
C PHE A 329 -5.69 14.98 -5.37
N GLN A 330 -6.01 16.14 -5.94
CA GLN A 330 -5.11 17.28 -6.07
C GLN A 330 -5.79 18.54 -5.54
N ASN A 331 -5.02 19.45 -4.98
CA ASN A 331 -5.54 20.73 -4.49
C ASN A 331 -6.08 21.56 -5.66
N ARG A 332 -7.27 22.15 -5.53
CA ARG A 332 -7.91 22.98 -6.58
C ARG A 332 -7.11 24.23 -6.91
N ASN A 333 -6.38 24.80 -5.95
CA ASN A 333 -5.62 26.02 -6.15
C ASN A 333 -4.36 25.83 -7.00
N CYS A 334 -4.03 24.59 -7.38
CA CYS A 334 -2.86 24.29 -8.22
C CYS A 334 -3.06 24.53 -9.70
N GLN A 335 -4.29 24.67 -10.16
CA GLN A 335 -4.59 25.05 -11.55
C GLN A 335 -4.44 26.56 -11.71
N GLY A 336 -3.19 27.03 -11.76
CA GLY A 336 -2.88 28.41 -12.19
C GLY A 336 -3.43 28.61 -13.59
N GLN A 337 -4.48 29.47 -13.71
CA GLN A 337 -4.89 30.19 -14.90
C GLN A 337 -5.00 29.38 -16.23
N CYS A 338 -5.63 28.24 -16.26
CA CYS A 338 -6.29 27.79 -17.47
C CYS A 338 -7.78 28.10 -17.31
N SER A 339 -8.13 29.28 -17.80
CA SER A 339 -9.50 29.67 -18.10
C SER A 339 -10.10 28.61 -19.01
N ASP A 340 -11.18 28.08 -18.61
CA ASP A 340 -12.40 27.75 -19.31
C ASP A 340 -13.07 26.53 -18.70
N ASN A 341 -14.31 26.70 -18.32
CA ASN A 341 -15.33 25.79 -17.83
C ASN A 341 -15.46 24.46 -18.61
N LYS A 342 -14.40 23.69 -18.76
CA LYS A 342 -14.51 22.28 -19.12
C LYS A 342 -14.44 21.47 -17.84
N SER A 343 -15.56 20.86 -17.46
CA SER A 343 -15.63 19.71 -16.59
C SER A 343 -14.63 18.66 -17.13
N GLU A 344 -13.35 18.75 -16.71
CA GLU A 344 -12.39 17.72 -17.06
C GLU A 344 -12.89 16.41 -16.46
N SER A 345 -13.24 15.49 -17.34
CA SER A 345 -13.68 14.17 -16.94
C SER A 345 -12.53 13.50 -16.16
N VAL A 346 -12.83 13.03 -14.96
CA VAL A 346 -11.87 12.30 -14.11
C VAL A 346 -11.23 11.18 -14.93
N VAL A 347 -9.92 11.18 -15.05
CA VAL A 347 -9.18 10.12 -15.74
C VAL A 347 -9.31 8.83 -14.96
N ARG A 348 -9.80 7.78 -15.62
CA ARG A 348 -9.92 6.44 -15.05
C ARG A 348 -8.89 5.51 -15.65
N ARG A 349 -8.15 4.78 -14.79
CA ARG A 349 -7.19 3.75 -15.20
C ARG A 349 -7.60 2.40 -14.65
N VAL A 350 -7.42 1.35 -15.45
CA VAL A 350 -7.57 -0.03 -15.01
C VAL A 350 -6.20 -0.67 -14.90
N LEU A 351 -5.90 -1.18 -13.70
CA LEU A 351 -4.69 -1.93 -13.40
C LEU A 351 -5.08 -3.40 -13.22
N ALA A 352 -4.83 -4.22 -14.24
CA ALA A 352 -5.04 -5.67 -14.10
C ALA A 352 -3.80 -6.32 -13.49
N ALA A 353 -3.98 -7.21 -12.53
CA ALA A 353 -2.88 -7.96 -11.94
C ALA A 353 -3.32 -9.31 -11.39
N VAL A 354 -2.46 -10.32 -11.54
CA VAL A 354 -2.60 -11.59 -10.83
C VAL A 354 -2.15 -11.38 -9.38
N PRO A 355 -3.06 -11.50 -8.39
CA PRO A 355 -2.73 -11.24 -6.99
C PRO A 355 -1.66 -12.19 -6.47
N ASP A 356 -0.96 -11.75 -5.46
CA ASP A 356 -0.01 -12.52 -4.68
C ASP A 356 -0.60 -12.85 -3.30
N LEU A 357 0.16 -12.74 -2.24
CA LEU A 357 -0.31 -12.91 -0.87
C LEU A 357 -1.48 -11.99 -0.52
N HIS A 358 -2.36 -12.48 0.35
CA HIS A 358 -3.44 -11.66 0.87
C HIS A 358 -2.90 -10.36 1.49
N SER A 359 -3.53 -9.25 1.18
CA SER A 359 -3.14 -7.88 1.60
C SER A 359 -1.87 -7.33 0.95
N ARG A 360 -1.19 -8.07 0.07
CA ARG A 360 -0.05 -7.57 -0.70
C ARG A 360 -0.57 -6.95 -2.00
N LYS A 361 -0.60 -5.62 -2.02
CA LYS A 361 -0.99 -4.85 -3.22
C LYS A 361 0.21 -4.66 -4.16
N PRO A 362 -0.01 -4.40 -5.46
CA PRO A 362 1.07 -3.94 -6.33
C PRO A 362 1.64 -2.62 -5.78
N ASN A 363 2.96 -2.47 -5.82
CA ASN A 363 3.57 -1.18 -5.54
C ASN A 363 3.39 -0.27 -6.76
N LEU A 364 2.78 0.90 -6.54
CA LEU A 364 2.40 1.81 -7.62
C LEU A 364 3.49 2.83 -7.97
N LYS A 365 4.65 2.84 -7.30
CA LYS A 365 5.69 3.85 -7.48
C LYS A 365 5.99 4.11 -8.96
N CYS A 366 6.25 3.07 -9.75
CA CYS A 366 6.57 3.22 -11.17
C CYS A 366 5.44 3.86 -11.99
N LEU A 367 4.18 3.54 -11.67
CA LEU A 367 3.02 4.13 -12.36
C LEU A 367 2.75 5.57 -11.90
N LEU A 368 2.93 5.85 -10.61
CA LEU A 368 2.78 7.20 -10.06
C LEU A 368 3.82 8.15 -10.67
N GLU A 369 5.09 7.73 -10.73
CA GLU A 369 6.18 8.49 -11.36
C GLU A 369 5.96 8.74 -12.86
N GLN A 370 5.32 7.80 -13.55
CA GLN A 370 5.07 7.90 -14.99
C GLN A 370 3.83 8.75 -15.32
N HIS A 371 2.82 8.77 -14.47
CA HIS A 371 1.49 9.32 -14.83
C HIS A 371 1.04 10.50 -13.99
N LEU A 372 1.78 10.87 -12.96
CA LEU A 372 1.45 12.03 -12.14
C LEU A 372 2.45 13.16 -12.34
N PRO A 373 2.00 14.41 -12.24
CA PRO A 373 2.87 15.57 -12.34
C PRO A 373 3.66 15.81 -11.06
N ILE A 374 4.39 14.78 -10.60
CA ILE A 374 5.29 14.88 -9.44
C ILE A 374 6.70 15.26 -9.92
N PRO A 375 7.47 16.05 -9.14
CA PRO A 375 8.82 16.45 -9.53
C PRO A 375 9.77 15.25 -9.55
N PRO A 376 10.88 15.30 -10.32
CA PRO A 376 11.84 14.19 -10.41
C PRO A 376 12.45 13.75 -9.06
N HIS A 377 12.58 14.69 -8.13
CA HIS A 377 13.07 14.47 -6.77
C HIS A 377 11.96 14.81 -5.78
N TYR A 378 10.93 13.97 -5.76
CA TYR A 378 9.77 14.13 -4.90
C TYR A 378 9.94 13.42 -3.56
N GLU A 379 9.30 13.97 -2.55
CA GLU A 379 9.16 13.33 -1.24
C GLU A 379 7.79 12.63 -1.14
N ALA A 380 7.77 11.40 -0.70
CA ALA A 380 6.54 10.65 -0.55
C ALA A 380 6.38 10.03 0.83
N LEU A 381 5.12 9.98 1.29
CA LEU A 381 4.71 9.35 2.54
C LEU A 381 3.62 8.32 2.26
N GLU A 382 3.83 7.09 2.70
CA GLU A 382 2.79 6.06 2.73
C GLU A 382 2.30 5.87 4.16
N LEU A 383 1.01 6.15 4.40
CA LEU A 383 0.32 5.93 5.67
C LEU A 383 -0.40 4.58 5.67
N PHE A 384 -0.43 3.90 6.82
CA PHE A 384 -0.91 2.52 6.98
C PHE A 384 -0.09 1.51 6.16
N ALA A 385 1.19 1.83 5.95
CA ALA A 385 2.11 1.02 5.18
C ALA A 385 2.29 -0.38 5.78
N ARG A 386 2.46 -1.39 4.91
CA ARG A 386 2.76 -2.77 5.28
C ARG A 386 4.08 -3.27 4.69
N SER A 387 4.74 -2.41 3.94
CA SER A 387 6.06 -2.62 3.33
C SER A 387 6.78 -1.30 3.23
N LEU A 388 8.08 -1.35 2.92
CA LEU A 388 8.88 -0.18 2.67
C LEU A 388 9.06 0.03 1.16
N THR A 389 9.25 1.28 0.75
CA THR A 389 9.55 1.67 -0.62
C THR A 389 10.83 2.53 -0.62
N ALA A 390 11.75 2.25 -1.52
CA ALA A 390 13.01 3.00 -1.62
C ALA A 390 12.76 4.50 -1.80
N GLY A 391 13.42 5.31 -0.97
CA GLY A 391 13.31 6.76 -0.97
C GLY A 391 12.04 7.33 -0.33
N TRP A 392 11.09 6.50 0.10
CA TRP A 392 9.83 6.96 0.69
C TRP A 392 9.86 6.91 2.22
N TRP A 393 8.97 7.69 2.83
CA TRP A 393 8.53 7.50 4.19
C TRP A 393 7.39 6.48 4.23
N SER A 394 7.46 5.54 5.16
CA SER A 394 6.43 4.51 5.36
C SER A 394 6.03 4.47 6.83
N TRP A 395 4.76 4.71 7.12
CA TRP A 395 4.26 4.75 8.48
C TRP A 395 3.06 3.82 8.65
N GLY A 396 3.17 2.86 9.55
CA GLY A 396 2.12 1.91 9.87
C GLY A 396 2.49 1.00 11.03
N ASP A 397 1.49 0.46 11.69
CA ASP A 397 1.64 -0.54 12.75
C ASP A 397 2.11 -1.91 12.23
N GLU A 398 1.95 -2.17 10.93
CA GLU A 398 2.43 -3.35 10.22
C GLU A 398 3.53 -3.03 9.19
N VAL A 399 4.25 -1.89 9.30
CA VAL A 399 5.14 -1.38 8.25
C VAL A 399 6.26 -2.34 7.85
N LEU A 400 6.71 -3.21 8.74
CA LEU A 400 7.75 -4.23 8.50
C LEU A 400 7.18 -5.59 8.07
N LYS A 401 5.86 -5.74 7.91
CA LYS A 401 5.18 -7.02 7.67
C LYS A 401 5.75 -7.82 6.49
N PHE A 402 6.07 -7.14 5.39
CA PHE A 402 6.59 -7.75 4.17
C PHE A 402 8.09 -7.52 3.95
N GLN A 403 8.82 -7.11 5.00
CA GLN A 403 10.27 -6.84 4.94
C GLN A 403 11.14 -7.93 5.60
N HIS A 404 10.51 -8.92 6.26
CA HIS A 404 11.25 -10.00 6.92
C HIS A 404 12.10 -10.80 5.91
N GLU A 405 13.34 -11.15 6.29
CA GLU A 405 14.29 -11.84 5.42
C GLU A 405 13.75 -13.12 4.78
N SER A 406 12.89 -13.87 5.48
CA SER A 406 12.29 -15.10 4.93
C SER A 406 11.38 -14.88 3.72
N GLN A 407 11.00 -13.65 3.42
CA GLN A 407 10.17 -13.30 2.27
C GLN A 407 11.00 -12.84 1.06
N TRP A 408 12.33 -12.85 1.19
CA TRP A 408 13.24 -12.36 0.16
C TRP A 408 14.37 -13.35 -0.06
N ALA A 409 14.71 -13.60 -1.30
CA ALA A 409 15.82 -14.45 -1.68
C ALA A 409 16.91 -13.64 -2.39
N SER A 410 18.18 -13.99 -2.13
CA SER A 410 19.29 -13.51 -2.95
C SER A 410 19.31 -14.24 -4.28
N PRO A 411 19.56 -13.56 -5.41
CA PRO A 411 19.72 -14.23 -6.72
C PRO A 411 20.74 -15.37 -6.69
N ASP A 412 21.81 -15.22 -5.92
CA ASP A 412 22.89 -16.21 -5.80
C ASP A 412 22.43 -17.54 -5.17
N LEU A 413 21.40 -17.50 -4.31
CA LEU A 413 20.83 -18.70 -3.69
C LEU A 413 19.88 -19.47 -4.63
N ILE A 414 19.34 -18.79 -5.64
CA ILE A 414 18.39 -19.40 -6.60
C ILE A 414 19.13 -20.20 -7.67
N GLN A 415 20.31 -19.72 -8.12
CA GLN A 415 21.12 -20.40 -9.16
C GLN A 415 21.71 -21.72 -8.70
N ASN A 416 21.82 -21.97 -7.39
CA ASN A 416 22.36 -23.20 -6.83
C ASN A 416 21.32 -24.30 -6.61
N ASN A 417 20.01 -24.03 -6.86
CA ASN A 417 18.90 -24.97 -6.65
C ASN A 417 18.16 -25.34 -7.95
N THR A 418 18.66 -24.94 -9.10
CA THR A 418 18.20 -25.37 -10.43
C THR A 418 19.23 -26.31 -11.09
#